data_6299e2e1d834665e0238b05369b07596
#
_entry.id   6299e2e1d834665e0238b05369b07596
#
_cell.length_a   1.000
_cell.length_b   1.000
_cell.length_c   1.000
_cell.angle_alpha   90.00
_cell.angle_beta   90.00
_cell.angle_gamma   90.00
#
_symmetry.space_group_name_H-M   'P 1'
#
loop_
_entity.id
_entity.type
_entity.pdbx_description
1 polymer ?
#
loop_
_entity_poly.entity_id
_entity_poly.type
_entity_poly.pdbx_seq_one_letter_code
_entity_poly.pdbx_strand_id
1 'polypeptide(L)'
;MKSNNIFKKEILLIFISVFYSCSEAFEQEDIRLVLTGSVHGQLDPCGWKKNPLGGLPRRYTKINEMRENGQSPIVLDAGDMFYSTNKINTNNIKSEKHRCMTMLDAYDKIGYDGINIGNYELLTGIDYLINLQNKFPSLSFLSSNIKNINTDEFIFSPH
;
A
#
# COMPACT_ATOMS: atom_id res chain seq x y z
N MET A 1 2.57 35.83 -62.15
CA MET A 1 1.99 34.57 -61.67
C MET A 1 2.91 33.80 -60.72
N LYS A 2 3.81 34.44 -59.94
CA LYS A 2 4.70 33.73 -58.94
C LYS A 2 4.30 33.89 -57.44
N SER A 3 3.34 34.79 -57.17
CA SER A 3 2.97 35.13 -55.78
C SER A 3 2.08 34.07 -55.08
N ASN A 4 1.24 33.33 -55.78
CA ASN A 4 0.29 32.39 -55.19
C ASN A 4 0.91 31.09 -54.65
N ASN A 5 2.15 30.73 -55.06
CA ASN A 5 2.78 29.49 -54.61
C ASN A 5 3.50 29.64 -53.27
N ILE A 6 3.94 30.85 -52.94
CA ILE A 6 4.59 31.12 -51.64
C ILE A 6 3.54 31.09 -50.52
N PHE A 7 2.40 31.75 -50.75
CA PHE A 7 1.30 31.78 -49.78
C PHE A 7 0.72 30.40 -49.48
N LYS A 8 0.64 29.53 -50.48
CA LYS A 8 0.20 28.12 -50.28
C LYS A 8 1.22 27.29 -49.48
N LYS A 9 2.53 27.54 -49.64
CA LYS A 9 3.57 26.86 -48.88
C LYS A 9 3.59 27.27 -47.40
N GLU A 10 3.42 28.55 -47.12
CA GLU A 10 3.36 29.07 -45.75
C GLU A 10 2.12 28.54 -45.00
N ILE A 11 0.96 28.52 -45.66
CA ILE A 11 -0.27 27.94 -45.08
C ILE A 11 -0.09 26.44 -44.84
N LEU A 12 0.57 25.69 -45.70
CA LEU A 12 0.83 24.27 -45.54
C LEU A 12 1.79 24.00 -44.35
N LEU A 13 2.81 24.83 -44.17
CA LEU A 13 3.74 24.74 -43.06
C LEU A 13 3.07 25.05 -41.73
N ILE A 14 2.18 26.04 -41.67
CA ILE A 14 1.38 26.35 -40.49
C ILE A 14 0.43 25.18 -40.15
N PHE A 15 -0.23 24.57 -41.13
CA PHE A 15 -1.06 23.38 -40.90
C PHE A 15 -0.25 22.19 -40.34
N ILE A 16 0.94 21.95 -40.90
CA ILE A 16 1.81 20.87 -40.43
C ILE A 16 2.27 21.15 -38.99
N SER A 17 2.63 22.40 -38.65
CA SER A 17 3.05 22.74 -37.28
C SER A 17 1.92 22.61 -36.25
N VAL A 18 0.68 22.88 -36.60
CA VAL A 18 -0.49 22.70 -35.73
C VAL A 18 -0.78 21.23 -35.49
N PHE A 19 -0.59 20.35 -36.48
CA PHE A 19 -0.76 18.91 -36.30
C PHE A 19 0.36 18.28 -35.49
N TYR A 20 1.60 18.79 -35.54
CA TYR A 20 2.70 18.31 -34.71
C TYR A 20 2.59 18.75 -33.23
N SER A 21 1.91 19.86 -32.97
CA SER A 21 1.73 20.39 -31.61
C SER A 21 0.66 19.66 -30.78
N CYS A 22 -0.11 18.72 -31.38
CA CYS A 22 -1.24 18.06 -30.71
C CYS A 22 -0.99 16.58 -30.40
N SER A 23 0.25 16.13 -30.44
CA SER A 23 0.61 14.74 -30.06
C SER A 23 1.46 14.67 -28.79
N GLU A 24 1.13 15.44 -27.76
CA GLU A 24 1.45 15.01 -26.42
C GLU A 24 0.53 13.84 -26.13
N ALA A 25 1.03 12.64 -26.37
CA ALA A 25 0.41 11.44 -25.87
C ALA A 25 0.32 11.63 -24.34
N PHE A 26 -0.89 11.67 -23.81
CA PHE A 26 -1.14 11.51 -22.39
C PHE A 26 -0.54 10.14 -22.06
N GLU A 27 0.67 10.10 -21.51
CA GLU A 27 1.17 8.89 -20.86
C GLU A 27 0.22 8.64 -19.69
N GLN A 28 -0.68 7.71 -19.88
CA GLN A 28 -1.54 7.22 -18.84
C GLN A 28 -0.64 6.46 -17.86
N GLU A 29 -0.25 7.11 -16.77
CA GLU A 29 0.46 6.45 -15.68
C GLU A 29 -0.50 5.43 -15.04
N ASP A 30 -0.22 4.17 -15.23
CA ASP A 30 -0.96 3.08 -14.59
C ASP A 30 -0.68 3.08 -13.09
N ILE A 31 -1.67 3.42 -12.28
CA ILE A 31 -1.60 3.27 -10.82
C ILE A 31 -1.69 1.78 -10.49
N ARG A 32 -0.63 1.25 -9.88
CA ARG A 32 -0.58 -0.14 -9.40
C ARG A 32 -0.94 -0.19 -7.93
N LEU A 33 -1.99 -0.96 -7.59
CA LEU A 33 -2.44 -1.16 -6.23
C LEU A 33 -2.21 -2.62 -5.82
N VAL A 34 -1.45 -2.82 -4.74
CA VAL A 34 -1.23 -4.13 -4.11
C VAL A 34 -1.99 -4.16 -2.80
N LEU A 35 -2.98 -5.04 -2.70
CA LEU A 35 -3.79 -5.20 -1.52
C LEU A 35 -3.50 -6.55 -0.85
N THR A 36 -3.34 -6.51 0.46
CA THR A 36 -3.26 -7.70 1.32
C THR A 36 -4.26 -7.57 2.47
N GLY A 37 -4.45 -8.61 3.26
CA GLY A 37 -5.33 -8.57 4.44
C GLY A 37 -5.59 -9.95 5.01
N SER A 38 -6.10 -9.99 6.23
CA SER A 38 -6.48 -11.22 6.96
C SER A 38 -5.38 -12.27 7.01
N VAL A 39 -4.13 -11.83 7.19
CA VAL A 39 -2.96 -12.74 7.26
C VAL A 39 -2.78 -13.38 8.63
N HIS A 40 -3.49 -12.91 9.65
CA HIS A 40 -3.55 -13.49 10.99
C HIS A 40 -2.18 -13.89 11.55
N GLY A 41 -1.22 -12.95 11.52
CA GLY A 41 0.13 -13.17 12.04
C GLY A 41 0.96 -14.24 11.31
N GLN A 42 0.58 -14.63 10.11
CA GLN A 42 1.29 -15.64 9.33
C GLN A 42 2.58 -15.07 8.74
N LEU A 43 3.71 -15.50 9.27
CA LEU A 43 5.04 -15.06 8.84
C LEU A 43 5.54 -15.86 7.62
N ASP A 44 5.40 -17.19 7.68
CA ASP A 44 5.91 -18.12 6.68
C ASP A 44 4.85 -18.55 5.66
N PRO A 45 5.26 -19.00 4.48
CA PRO A 45 4.34 -19.61 3.53
C PRO A 45 3.61 -20.81 4.15
N CYS A 46 2.30 -20.91 3.90
CA CYS A 46 1.46 -22.00 4.38
C CYS A 46 0.92 -22.82 3.20
N GLY A 47 0.56 -24.08 3.46
CA GLY A 47 -0.07 -24.98 2.50
C GLY A 47 0.82 -26.15 2.05
N TRP A 48 0.48 -26.73 0.92
CA TRP A 48 1.14 -27.92 0.40
C TRP A 48 2.58 -27.66 0.00
N LYS A 49 3.50 -28.60 0.32
CA LYS A 49 4.94 -28.50 0.00
C LYS A 49 5.22 -28.15 -1.47
N LYS A 50 4.35 -28.59 -2.40
CA LYS A 50 4.52 -28.33 -3.84
C LYS A 50 4.07 -26.95 -4.29
N ASN A 51 3.18 -26.31 -3.56
CA ASN A 51 2.68 -24.96 -3.89
C ASN A 51 2.32 -24.20 -2.61
N PRO A 52 3.31 -23.77 -1.81
CA PRO A 52 3.06 -22.98 -0.61
C PRO A 52 2.51 -21.61 -0.99
N LEU A 53 1.52 -21.11 -0.25
CA LEU A 53 0.87 -19.82 -0.47
C LEU A 53 1.27 -18.81 0.62
N GLY A 54 1.23 -17.52 0.29
CA GLY A 54 1.47 -16.43 1.24
C GLY A 54 2.91 -16.35 1.75
N GLY A 55 3.06 -15.82 2.96
CA GLY A 55 4.33 -15.59 3.64
C GLY A 55 5.00 -14.27 3.29
N LEU A 56 5.66 -13.67 4.29
CA LEU A 56 6.34 -12.37 4.14
C LEU A 56 7.48 -12.39 3.10
N PRO A 57 8.35 -13.42 3.06
CA PRO A 57 9.44 -13.43 2.09
C PRO A 57 8.97 -13.40 0.63
N ARG A 58 7.91 -14.15 0.30
CA ARG A 58 7.37 -14.17 -1.07
C ARG A 58 6.69 -12.86 -1.43
N ARG A 59 6.02 -12.23 -0.47
CA ARG A 59 5.41 -10.92 -0.63
C ARG A 59 6.47 -9.86 -0.89
N TYR A 60 7.53 -9.83 -0.08
CA TYR A 60 8.68 -8.96 -0.30
C TYR A 60 9.24 -9.12 -1.72
N THR A 61 9.56 -10.35 -2.12
CA THR A 61 10.08 -10.64 -3.46
C THR A 61 9.17 -10.08 -4.54
N LYS A 62 7.85 -10.34 -4.44
CA LYS A 62 6.90 -9.92 -5.49
C LYS A 62 6.76 -8.42 -5.61
N ILE A 63 6.69 -7.71 -4.49
CA ILE A 63 6.61 -6.25 -4.48
C ILE A 63 7.92 -5.63 -4.97
N ASN A 64 9.05 -6.22 -4.58
CA ASN A 64 10.36 -5.75 -5.01
C ASN A 64 10.59 -5.94 -6.52
N GLU A 65 10.20 -7.08 -7.09
CA GLU A 65 10.20 -7.31 -8.54
C GLU A 65 9.41 -6.24 -9.30
N MET A 66 8.25 -5.81 -8.77
CA MET A 66 7.46 -4.73 -9.38
C MET A 66 8.24 -3.41 -9.39
N ARG A 67 8.90 -3.08 -8.27
CA ARG A 67 9.72 -1.85 -8.14
C ARG A 67 10.95 -1.88 -9.04
N GLU A 68 11.64 -3.01 -9.12
CA GLU A 68 12.80 -3.22 -10.00
C GLU A 68 12.43 -3.10 -11.49
N ASN A 69 11.19 -3.44 -11.84
CA ASN A 69 10.63 -3.25 -13.19
C ASN A 69 10.11 -1.81 -13.44
N GLY A 70 10.47 -0.84 -12.60
CA GLY A 70 10.10 0.57 -12.76
C GLY A 70 8.66 0.90 -12.36
N GLN A 71 7.95 -0.02 -11.70
CA GLN A 71 6.61 0.23 -11.18
C GLN A 71 6.69 0.81 -9.76
N SER A 72 5.78 1.74 -9.44
CA SER A 72 5.64 2.33 -8.10
C SER A 72 4.31 1.91 -7.49
N PRO A 73 4.17 0.67 -6.98
CA PRO A 73 2.91 0.20 -6.44
C PRO A 73 2.60 0.89 -5.11
N ILE A 74 1.33 1.27 -4.93
CA ILE A 74 0.77 1.60 -3.62
C ILE A 74 0.45 0.27 -2.92
N VAL A 75 1.02 0.04 -1.75
CA VAL A 75 0.92 -1.24 -1.02
C VAL A 75 0.12 -1.04 0.26
N LEU A 76 -1.06 -1.64 0.33
CA LEU A 76 -1.98 -1.50 1.45
C LEU A 76 -2.34 -2.85 2.06
N ASP A 77 -2.63 -2.84 3.37
CA ASP A 77 -3.19 -3.99 4.07
C ASP A 77 -4.58 -3.66 4.63
N ALA A 78 -5.54 -4.55 4.39
CA ALA A 78 -6.93 -4.39 4.82
C ALA A 78 -7.15 -4.68 6.32
N GLY A 79 -6.09 -5.05 7.06
CA GLY A 79 -6.14 -5.36 8.49
C GLY A 79 -6.26 -6.85 8.80
N ASP A 80 -6.45 -7.15 10.08
CA ASP A 80 -6.43 -8.49 10.67
C ASP A 80 -5.09 -9.22 10.42
N MET A 81 -3.98 -8.47 10.55
CA MET A 81 -2.65 -8.99 10.27
C MET A 81 -1.84 -9.35 11.52
N PHE A 82 -2.13 -8.76 12.69
CA PHE A 82 -1.20 -8.81 13.84
C PHE A 82 -1.13 -10.16 14.53
N TYR A 83 -2.27 -10.78 14.80
CA TYR A 83 -2.35 -11.91 15.73
C TYR A 83 -2.86 -13.19 15.05
N SER A 84 -2.30 -14.33 15.50
CA SER A 84 -2.69 -15.63 14.98
C SER A 84 -3.99 -16.19 15.63
N THR A 85 -4.51 -15.49 16.62
CA THR A 85 -5.69 -15.89 17.38
C THR A 85 -6.57 -14.68 17.69
N ASN A 86 -7.87 -14.90 17.82
CA ASN A 86 -8.84 -13.91 18.25
C ASN A 86 -8.99 -13.82 19.78
N LYS A 87 -8.18 -14.55 20.55
CA LYS A 87 -8.20 -14.55 22.02
C LYS A 87 -6.81 -14.30 22.58
N ILE A 88 -6.59 -13.07 23.05
CA ILE A 88 -5.36 -12.70 23.75
C ILE A 88 -5.58 -12.86 25.25
N ASN A 89 -4.63 -13.53 25.93
CA ASN A 89 -4.64 -13.76 27.36
C ASN A 89 -3.20 -13.80 27.92
N THR A 90 -3.05 -13.99 29.23
CA THR A 90 -1.75 -13.97 29.88
C THR A 90 -0.76 -15.03 29.38
N ASN A 91 -1.26 -16.15 28.82
CA ASN A 91 -0.39 -17.25 28.35
C ASN A 91 0.18 -16.98 26.95
N ASN A 92 -0.54 -16.24 26.10
CA ASN A 92 -0.13 -16.02 24.71
C ASN A 92 0.25 -14.57 24.38
N ILE A 93 -0.07 -13.59 25.21
CA ILE A 93 0.15 -12.17 24.92
C ILE A 93 1.60 -11.84 24.55
N LYS A 94 2.58 -12.48 25.17
CA LYS A 94 4.01 -12.22 24.88
C LYS A 94 4.38 -12.71 23.47
N SER A 95 3.97 -13.91 23.10
CA SER A 95 4.24 -14.48 21.77
C SER A 95 3.49 -13.72 20.67
N GLU A 96 2.24 -13.35 20.90
CA GLU A 96 1.44 -12.60 19.95
C GLU A 96 1.97 -11.17 19.76
N LYS A 97 2.40 -10.49 20.82
CA LYS A 97 3.08 -9.18 20.70
C LYS A 97 4.40 -9.29 19.96
N HIS A 98 5.18 -10.34 20.18
CA HIS A 98 6.42 -10.57 19.42
C HIS A 98 6.11 -10.80 17.94
N ARG A 99 5.08 -11.60 17.63
CA ARG A 99 4.59 -11.83 16.27
C ARG A 99 4.18 -10.51 15.59
N CYS A 100 3.38 -9.72 16.28
CA CYS A 100 2.95 -8.38 15.81
C CYS A 100 4.16 -7.50 15.46
N MET A 101 5.15 -7.44 16.35
CA MET A 101 6.39 -6.67 16.10
C MET A 101 7.13 -7.18 14.85
N THR A 102 7.28 -8.51 14.71
CA THR A 102 7.93 -9.11 13.53
C THR A 102 7.16 -8.80 12.24
N MET A 103 5.83 -8.80 12.28
CA MET A 103 4.99 -8.42 11.14
C MET A 103 5.22 -6.95 10.75
N LEU A 104 5.21 -6.04 11.73
CA LEU A 104 5.42 -4.61 11.48
C LEU A 104 6.83 -4.31 10.98
N ASP A 105 7.86 -4.92 11.56
CA ASP A 105 9.25 -4.81 11.06
C ASP A 105 9.37 -5.28 9.60
N ALA A 106 8.63 -6.32 9.22
CA ALA A 106 8.62 -6.82 7.86
C ALA A 106 7.83 -5.89 6.92
N TYR A 107 6.68 -5.37 7.34
CA TYR A 107 5.86 -4.45 6.56
C TYR A 107 6.59 -3.13 6.30
N ASP A 108 7.30 -2.61 7.30
CA ASP A 108 8.18 -1.45 7.15
C ASP A 108 9.26 -1.70 6.09
N LYS A 109 9.96 -2.82 6.15
CA LYS A 109 10.98 -3.21 5.16
C LYS A 109 10.42 -3.48 3.77
N ILE A 110 9.21 -4.02 3.67
CA ILE A 110 8.50 -4.22 2.39
C ILE A 110 8.08 -2.85 1.82
N GLY A 111 7.89 -1.85 2.66
CA GLY A 111 7.41 -0.52 2.30
C GLY A 111 5.92 -0.54 2.03
N TYR A 112 5.12 -0.88 3.05
CA TYR A 112 3.69 -0.66 3.04
C TYR A 112 3.38 0.82 3.25
N ASP A 113 2.43 1.36 2.49
CA ASP A 113 1.98 2.75 2.57
C ASP A 113 0.90 2.92 3.63
N GLY A 114 0.09 1.87 3.86
CA GLY A 114 -0.98 1.93 4.86
C GLY A 114 -1.46 0.56 5.33
N ILE A 115 -1.90 0.54 6.58
CA ILE A 115 -2.45 -0.63 7.27
C ILE A 115 -3.79 -0.23 7.87
N ASN A 116 -4.89 -0.84 7.41
CA ASN A 116 -6.19 -0.64 8.04
C ASN A 116 -6.22 -1.33 9.41
N ILE A 117 -6.80 -0.66 10.40
CA ILE A 117 -7.03 -1.24 11.73
C ILE A 117 -8.30 -2.08 11.68
N GLY A 118 -8.12 -3.39 11.62
CA GLY A 118 -9.18 -4.39 11.69
C GLY A 118 -9.51 -4.82 13.12
N ASN A 119 -10.30 -5.88 13.23
CA ASN A 119 -10.75 -6.38 14.52
C ASN A 119 -9.61 -7.01 15.35
N TYR A 120 -8.67 -7.70 14.69
CA TYR A 120 -7.57 -8.36 15.39
C TYR A 120 -6.58 -7.35 15.96
N GLU A 121 -6.36 -6.21 15.31
CA GLU A 121 -5.49 -5.15 15.81
C GLU A 121 -5.96 -4.61 17.16
N LEU A 122 -7.28 -4.56 17.38
CA LEU A 122 -7.88 -4.03 18.61
C LEU A 122 -7.76 -4.97 19.83
N LEU A 123 -7.36 -6.23 19.64
CA LEU A 123 -7.32 -7.24 20.72
C LEU A 123 -6.38 -6.90 21.87
N THR A 124 -5.39 -6.05 21.67
CA THR A 124 -4.46 -5.59 22.73
C THR A 124 -4.72 -4.18 23.21
N GLY A 125 -5.79 -3.57 22.73
CA GLY A 125 -6.25 -2.24 23.12
C GLY A 125 -5.61 -1.09 22.32
N ILE A 126 -6.29 0.04 22.36
CA ILE A 126 -5.96 1.24 21.59
C ILE A 126 -4.60 1.84 21.96
N ASP A 127 -4.26 1.88 23.24
CA ASP A 127 -3.00 2.43 23.73
C ASP A 127 -1.79 1.69 23.16
N TYR A 128 -1.91 0.37 23.01
CA TYR A 128 -0.85 -0.43 22.42
C TYR A 128 -0.71 -0.12 20.93
N LEU A 129 -1.80 0.07 20.20
CA LEU A 129 -1.77 0.46 18.78
C LEU A 129 -1.15 1.84 18.56
N ILE A 130 -1.48 2.82 19.42
CA ILE A 130 -0.86 4.15 19.37
C ILE A 130 0.65 4.05 19.60
N ASN A 131 1.09 3.23 20.57
CA ASN A 131 2.50 2.99 20.80
C ASN A 131 3.20 2.34 19.59
N LEU A 132 2.53 1.41 18.91
CA LEU A 132 3.06 0.78 17.69
C LEU A 132 3.17 1.79 16.55
N GLN A 133 2.18 2.63 16.33
CA GLN A 133 2.24 3.67 15.31
C GLN A 133 3.40 4.65 15.55
N ASN A 134 3.60 5.06 16.79
CA ASN A 134 4.73 5.92 17.16
C ASN A 134 6.09 5.23 16.95
N LYS A 135 6.15 3.92 17.08
CA LYS A 135 7.37 3.13 16.86
C LYS A 135 7.67 2.90 15.38
N PHE A 136 6.63 2.85 14.53
CA PHE A 136 6.72 2.63 13.09
C PHE A 136 6.13 3.83 12.33
N PRO A 137 6.79 5.01 12.35
CA PRO A 137 6.24 6.22 11.76
C PRO A 137 6.15 6.19 10.22
N SER A 138 6.86 5.27 9.57
CA SER A 138 6.79 4.99 8.14
C SER A 138 5.52 4.25 7.71
N LEU A 139 4.86 3.54 8.65
CA LEU A 139 3.64 2.80 8.41
C LEU A 139 2.43 3.64 8.83
N SER A 140 1.55 4.01 7.90
CA SER A 140 0.32 4.73 8.23
C SER A 140 -0.73 3.76 8.75
N PHE A 141 -1.14 3.90 10.02
CA PHE A 141 -2.31 3.18 10.55
C PHE A 141 -3.58 3.93 10.19
N LEU A 142 -4.49 3.28 9.49
CA LEU A 142 -5.68 3.87 8.89
C LEU A 142 -6.94 3.33 9.54
N SER A 143 -7.90 4.22 9.85
CA SER A 143 -9.24 3.82 10.25
C SER A 143 -10.24 4.96 10.08
N SER A 144 -11.27 4.73 9.28
CA SER A 144 -12.34 5.70 9.04
C SER A 144 -13.49 5.63 10.07
N ASN A 145 -13.41 4.73 11.06
CA ASN A 145 -14.51 4.48 12.01
C ASN A 145 -14.10 4.43 13.49
N ILE A 146 -12.79 4.48 13.79
CA ILE A 146 -12.33 4.45 15.19
C ILE A 146 -12.13 5.88 15.67
N LYS A 147 -12.99 6.31 16.60
CA LYS A 147 -13.00 7.64 17.18
C LYS A 147 -12.85 7.61 18.69
N ASN A 148 -12.32 8.69 19.24
CA ASN A 148 -12.33 8.93 20.67
C ASN A 148 -13.76 9.31 21.10
N ILE A 149 -14.32 8.56 22.06
CA ILE A 149 -15.70 8.74 22.51
C ILE A 149 -15.96 10.11 23.17
N ASN A 150 -14.92 10.75 23.69
CA ASN A 150 -15.05 12.02 24.40
C ASN A 150 -14.89 13.24 23.48
N THR A 151 -14.05 13.12 22.43
CA THR A 151 -13.72 14.24 21.52
C THR A 151 -14.34 14.11 20.14
N ASP A 152 -14.89 12.96 19.79
CA ASP A 152 -15.36 12.56 18.45
C ASP A 152 -14.28 12.65 17.35
N GLU A 153 -13.01 12.81 17.72
CA GLU A 153 -11.89 12.85 16.80
C GLU A 153 -11.44 11.45 16.41
N PHE A 154 -10.96 11.29 15.17
CA PHE A 154 -10.35 10.03 14.73
C PHE A 154 -9.06 9.74 15.50
N ILE A 155 -8.88 8.50 15.95
CA ILE A 155 -7.67 8.05 16.65
C ILE A 155 -6.54 7.76 15.65
N PHE A 156 -6.89 7.22 14.50
CA PHE A 156 -5.98 6.97 13.38
C PHE A 156 -6.37 7.81 12.18
N SER A 157 -5.46 7.97 11.21
CA SER A 157 -5.79 8.70 9.99
C SER A 157 -6.99 8.04 9.28
N PRO A 158 -8.01 8.81 8.87
CA PRO A 158 -9.15 8.26 8.12
C PRO A 158 -8.82 8.03 6.64
N HIS A 159 -7.70 8.56 6.14
CA HIS A 159 -7.24 8.51 4.75
C HIS A 159 -5.74 8.73 4.64
#